data_8d95dbe625456660fbfa2b9e1daefa60
#
_entry.id   8d95dbe625456660fbfa2b9e1daefa60
#
_cell.length_a   1.000
_cell.length_b   1.000
_cell.length_c   1.000
_cell.angle_alpha   90.00
_cell.angle_beta   90.00
_cell.angle_gamma   90.00
#
_symmetry.space_group_name_H-M   'P 1'
#
loop_
_entity.id
_entity.type
_entity.pdbx_description
1 polymer ?
#
loop_
_entity_poly.entity_id
_entity_poly.type
_entity_poly.pdbx_seq_one_letter_code
_entity_poly.pdbx_strand_id
1 'polypeptide(L)'
;MSADLCIFADEEKKQMKLKDLKIAYNVLAELDYDVPNDLLVLLADTIRDKEQRQNERRLSRMTEEDLIKHQNKQKRKLRINTIDGRLIHKRTNEETFRSAFAELDMERVVARNLLLRGKPLIVEDITNKRKRQRGYALIKPGYFVLAKSSGEEKLRILGLIDEELQLNWDIITL
;
A
#
# COMPACT_ATOMS: atom_id res chain seq x y z
N MET A 1 48.46 -7.96 -16.75
CA MET A 1 47.87 -8.20 -15.41
C MET A 1 46.62 -7.33 -15.23
N SER A 2 45.47 -7.65 -15.89
CA SER A 2 44.28 -6.81 -15.81
C SER A 2 42.96 -7.57 -16.00
N ALA A 3 42.96 -8.89 -16.14
CA ALA A 3 41.76 -9.69 -16.36
C ALA A 3 41.11 -10.21 -15.05
N ASP A 4 41.92 -10.40 -14.00
CA ASP A 4 41.44 -11.03 -12.76
C ASP A 4 40.64 -10.11 -11.85
N LEU A 5 40.80 -8.79 -11.97
CA LEU A 5 40.05 -7.82 -11.19
C LEU A 5 38.54 -7.70 -11.59
N CYS A 6 38.24 -7.97 -12.87
CA CYS A 6 36.85 -7.93 -13.35
C CYS A 6 36.01 -9.14 -12.91
N ILE A 7 36.62 -10.31 -12.71
CA ILE A 7 35.94 -11.55 -12.33
C ILE A 7 35.49 -11.47 -10.85
N PHE A 8 36.36 -10.95 -9.99
CA PHE A 8 36.00 -10.75 -8.56
C PHE A 8 34.87 -9.75 -8.35
N ALA A 9 34.82 -8.67 -9.14
CA ALA A 9 33.74 -7.68 -9.05
C ALA A 9 32.38 -8.25 -9.44
N ASP A 10 32.30 -9.23 -10.32
CA ASP A 10 31.02 -9.83 -10.74
C ASP A 10 30.51 -10.91 -9.77
N GLU A 11 31.37 -11.59 -9.02
CA GLU A 11 30.92 -12.54 -7.99
C GLU A 11 30.42 -11.86 -6.73
N GLU A 12 31.03 -10.77 -6.28
CA GLU A 12 30.52 -9.99 -5.13
C GLU A 12 29.21 -9.30 -5.45
N LYS A 13 28.98 -8.82 -6.67
CA LYS A 13 27.68 -8.26 -7.12
C LYS A 13 26.54 -9.28 -7.06
N LYS A 14 26.82 -10.59 -7.17
CA LYS A 14 25.80 -11.65 -7.06
C LYS A 14 25.27 -11.85 -5.64
N GLN A 15 26.00 -11.42 -4.61
CA GLN A 15 25.66 -11.74 -3.21
C GLN A 15 24.90 -10.64 -2.48
N MET A 16 24.88 -9.39 -2.96
CA MET A 16 24.18 -8.31 -2.27
C MET A 16 22.67 -8.60 -2.23
N LYS A 17 22.08 -8.61 -1.03
CA LYS A 17 20.65 -8.88 -0.84
C LYS A 17 19.83 -7.73 -1.42
N LEU A 18 18.65 -8.03 -1.94
CA LEU A 18 17.73 -7.01 -2.47
C LEU A 18 17.44 -5.89 -1.47
N LYS A 19 17.37 -6.23 -0.18
CA LYS A 19 17.18 -5.26 0.91
C LYS A 19 18.32 -4.25 0.99
N ASP A 20 19.56 -4.72 0.86
CA ASP A 20 20.76 -3.88 0.97
C ASP A 20 20.88 -2.94 -0.25
N LEU A 21 20.53 -3.43 -1.45
CA LEU A 21 20.45 -2.61 -2.65
C LEU A 21 19.42 -1.48 -2.54
N LYS A 22 18.26 -1.77 -1.97
CA LYS A 22 17.23 -0.74 -1.74
C LYS A 22 17.66 0.31 -0.72
N ILE A 23 18.35 -0.12 0.33
CA ILE A 23 18.93 0.81 1.32
C ILE A 23 19.98 1.68 0.64
N ALA A 24 20.91 1.09 -0.12
CA ALA A 24 21.94 1.84 -0.84
C ALA A 24 21.34 2.85 -1.81
N TYR A 25 20.31 2.46 -2.58
CA TYR A 25 19.62 3.37 -3.49
C TYR A 25 18.98 4.56 -2.75
N ASN A 26 18.25 4.30 -1.67
CA ASN A 26 17.59 5.36 -0.91
C ASN A 26 18.60 6.31 -0.28
N VAL A 27 19.68 5.79 0.32
CA VAL A 27 20.74 6.61 0.90
C VAL A 27 21.40 7.48 -0.17
N LEU A 28 21.72 6.94 -1.34
CA LEU A 28 22.32 7.71 -2.43
C LEU A 28 21.35 8.73 -3.03
N ALA A 29 20.04 8.44 -3.07
CA ALA A 29 19.02 9.37 -3.57
C ALA A 29 18.70 10.50 -2.58
N GLU A 30 18.92 10.28 -1.28
CA GLU A 30 18.70 11.27 -0.21
C GLU A 30 19.94 12.13 0.08
N LEU A 31 21.12 11.65 -0.30
CA LEU A 31 22.35 12.43 -0.17
C LEU A 31 22.33 13.55 -1.21
N ASP A 32 22.44 14.78 -0.74
CA ASP A 32 22.56 16.00 -1.55
C ASP A 32 23.97 16.11 -2.22
N TYR A 33 24.53 14.95 -2.54
CA TYR A 33 25.80 14.79 -3.25
C TYR A 33 25.53 14.57 -4.74
N ASP A 34 26.40 15.07 -5.57
CA ASP A 34 26.41 14.91 -7.04
C ASP A 34 26.66 13.44 -7.42
N VAL A 35 25.67 12.58 -7.08
CA VAL A 35 25.72 11.17 -7.45
C VAL A 35 25.44 11.06 -8.95
N PRO A 36 26.35 10.46 -9.74
CA PRO A 36 26.11 10.30 -11.17
C PRO A 36 24.77 9.61 -11.43
N ASN A 37 23.92 10.22 -12.25
CA ASN A 37 22.60 9.67 -12.60
C ASN A 37 22.69 8.23 -13.13
N ASP A 38 23.78 7.91 -13.87
CA ASP A 38 24.04 6.56 -14.39
C ASP A 38 24.14 5.52 -13.28
N LEU A 39 24.71 5.87 -12.13
CA LEU A 39 24.81 4.97 -10.98
C LEU A 39 23.43 4.70 -10.35
N LEU A 40 22.60 5.72 -10.22
CA LEU A 40 21.23 5.57 -9.70
C LEU A 40 20.36 4.75 -10.65
N VAL A 41 20.47 4.96 -11.97
CA VAL A 41 19.77 4.17 -12.98
C VAL A 41 20.23 2.71 -12.93
N LEU A 42 21.53 2.45 -12.85
CA LEU A 42 22.09 1.09 -12.77
C LEU A 42 21.59 0.36 -11.51
N LEU A 43 21.54 1.05 -10.37
CA LEU A 43 21.02 0.48 -9.13
C LEU A 43 19.53 0.20 -9.24
N ALA A 44 18.74 1.11 -9.80
CA ALA A 44 17.32 0.94 -10.01
C ALA A 44 17.01 -0.27 -10.90
N ASP A 45 17.74 -0.43 -12.00
CA ASP A 45 17.58 -1.57 -12.91
C ASP A 45 18.01 -2.88 -12.24
N THR A 46 19.11 -2.89 -11.48
CA THR A 46 19.55 -4.06 -10.71
C THR A 46 18.50 -4.48 -9.65
N ILE A 47 17.87 -3.53 -9.00
CA ILE A 47 16.78 -3.77 -8.04
C ILE A 47 15.59 -4.39 -8.77
N ARG A 48 15.19 -3.82 -9.91
CA ARG A 48 14.07 -4.30 -10.73
C ARG A 48 14.27 -5.73 -11.19
N ASP A 49 15.45 -6.04 -11.73
CA ASP A 49 15.79 -7.40 -12.18
C ASP A 49 15.77 -8.42 -11.04
N LYS A 50 16.30 -8.06 -9.86
CA LYS A 50 16.25 -8.95 -8.70
C LYS A 50 14.81 -9.15 -8.18
N GLU A 51 13.99 -8.12 -8.19
CA GLU A 51 12.55 -8.22 -7.84
C GLU A 51 11.82 -9.14 -8.81
N GLN A 52 12.05 -8.98 -10.10
CA GLN A 52 11.46 -9.82 -11.13
C GLN A 52 11.84 -11.29 -10.92
N ARG A 53 13.13 -11.60 -10.78
CA ARG A 53 13.61 -12.98 -10.54
C ARG A 53 13.06 -13.56 -9.23
N GLN A 54 12.89 -12.75 -8.19
CA GLN A 54 12.27 -13.18 -6.93
C GLN A 54 10.79 -13.51 -7.11
N ASN A 55 10.07 -12.70 -7.88
CA ASN A 55 8.66 -12.94 -8.21
C ASN A 55 8.49 -14.18 -9.08
N GLU A 56 9.32 -14.37 -10.10
CA GLU A 56 9.32 -15.58 -10.95
C GLU A 56 9.54 -16.86 -10.14
N ARG A 57 10.56 -16.85 -9.24
CA ARG A 57 10.84 -17.98 -8.33
C ARG A 57 9.68 -18.24 -7.36
N ARG A 58 8.97 -17.19 -6.91
CA ARG A 58 7.80 -17.32 -6.06
C ARG A 58 6.64 -17.92 -6.82
N LEU A 59 6.37 -17.45 -8.02
CA LEU A 59 5.31 -17.97 -8.90
C LEU A 59 5.55 -19.41 -9.30
N SER A 60 6.80 -19.80 -9.63
CA SER A 60 7.15 -21.18 -9.98
C SER A 60 7.01 -22.19 -8.84
N ARG A 61 6.92 -21.72 -7.59
CA ARG A 61 6.70 -22.55 -6.39
C ARG A 61 5.24 -22.61 -5.95
N MET A 62 4.38 -21.82 -6.56
CA MET A 62 2.95 -21.78 -6.22
C MET A 62 2.25 -22.94 -6.92
N THR A 63 1.35 -23.59 -6.20
CA THR A 63 0.43 -24.58 -6.80
C THR A 63 -0.60 -23.86 -7.67
N GLU A 64 -1.25 -24.60 -8.57
CA GLU A 64 -2.31 -24.06 -9.43
C GLU A 64 -3.44 -23.43 -8.61
N GLU A 65 -3.81 -24.04 -7.50
CA GLU A 65 -4.79 -23.50 -6.56
C GLU A 65 -4.34 -22.18 -5.93
N ASP A 66 -3.07 -22.05 -5.58
CA ASP A 66 -2.51 -20.83 -5.01
C ASP A 66 -2.44 -19.71 -6.06
N LEU A 67 -2.16 -20.05 -7.31
CA LEU A 67 -2.20 -19.11 -8.44
C LEU A 67 -3.62 -18.58 -8.66
N ILE A 68 -4.62 -19.45 -8.65
CA ILE A 68 -6.02 -19.05 -8.77
C ILE A 68 -6.45 -18.17 -7.59
N LYS A 69 -6.08 -18.53 -6.36
CA LYS A 69 -6.34 -17.71 -5.17
C LYS A 69 -5.65 -16.34 -5.26
N HIS A 70 -4.42 -16.31 -5.76
CA HIS A 70 -3.66 -15.06 -5.92
C HIS A 70 -4.28 -14.15 -7.00
N GLN A 71 -4.70 -14.72 -8.14
CA GLN A 71 -5.42 -13.99 -9.19
C GLN A 71 -6.76 -13.46 -8.70
N ASN A 72 -7.54 -14.28 -7.96
CA ASN A 72 -8.80 -13.85 -7.37
C ASN A 72 -8.62 -12.75 -6.31
N LYS A 73 -7.52 -12.76 -5.58
CA LYS A 73 -7.18 -11.70 -4.62
C LYS A 73 -6.79 -10.39 -5.31
N GLN A 74 -6.16 -10.46 -6.49
CA GLN A 74 -5.84 -9.27 -7.29
C GLN A 74 -7.08 -8.66 -7.96
N LYS A 75 -8.06 -9.50 -8.35
CA LYS A 75 -9.32 -9.07 -8.99
C LYS A 75 -10.29 -8.36 -8.02
N ARG A 76 -10.06 -8.43 -6.70
CA ARG A 76 -10.93 -7.79 -5.69
C ARG A 76 -10.36 -6.46 -5.22
N LYS A 77 -9.94 -5.60 -6.15
CA LYS A 77 -9.48 -4.26 -5.81
C LYS A 77 -10.66 -3.31 -5.70
N LEU A 78 -10.70 -2.59 -4.58
CA LEU A 78 -11.70 -1.58 -4.30
C LEU A 78 -11.53 -0.38 -5.25
N ARG A 79 -12.63 0.04 -5.84
CA ARG A 79 -12.75 1.22 -6.68
C ARG A 79 -14.02 1.98 -6.30
N ILE A 80 -13.94 3.28 -6.20
CA ILE A 80 -15.05 4.15 -5.85
C ILE A 80 -15.14 5.25 -6.90
N ASN A 81 -16.26 5.36 -7.58
CA ASN A 81 -16.57 6.49 -8.44
C ASN A 81 -17.47 7.44 -7.62
N THR A 82 -17.06 8.67 -7.45
CA THR A 82 -17.84 9.69 -6.75
C THR A 82 -18.86 10.32 -7.69
N ILE A 83 -19.90 10.96 -7.16
CA ILE A 83 -20.96 11.59 -7.94
C ILE A 83 -20.45 12.69 -8.90
N ASP A 84 -19.37 13.36 -8.52
CA ASP A 84 -18.69 14.38 -9.35
C ASP A 84 -17.72 13.78 -10.36
N GLY A 85 -17.77 12.46 -10.59
CA GLY A 85 -16.98 11.74 -11.59
C GLY A 85 -15.53 11.50 -11.21
N ARG A 86 -15.11 11.80 -9.98
CA ARG A 86 -13.76 11.47 -9.51
C ARG A 86 -13.63 9.99 -9.22
N LEU A 87 -12.46 9.43 -9.55
CA LEU A 87 -12.11 8.05 -9.29
C LEU A 87 -11.17 7.94 -8.10
N ILE A 88 -11.61 7.26 -7.04
CA ILE A 88 -10.79 6.89 -5.91
C ILE A 88 -10.37 5.43 -6.07
N HIS A 89 -9.14 5.20 -6.53
CA HIS A 89 -8.53 3.90 -6.69
C HIS A 89 -7.04 3.99 -6.40
N LYS A 90 -6.54 3.21 -5.47
CA LYS A 90 -5.14 3.20 -5.04
C LYS A 90 -4.55 1.80 -5.20
N ARG A 91 -3.26 1.69 -4.95
CA ARG A 91 -2.51 0.43 -5.05
C ARG A 91 -3.09 -0.69 -4.16
N THR A 92 -3.57 -0.35 -2.97
CA THR A 92 -4.15 -1.29 -2.02
C THR A 92 -5.57 -0.88 -1.62
N ASN A 93 -6.39 -1.87 -1.21
CA ASN A 93 -7.74 -1.61 -0.69
C ASN A 93 -7.71 -0.74 0.57
N GLU A 94 -6.66 -0.81 1.37
CA GLU A 94 -6.48 0.03 2.55
C GLU A 94 -6.26 1.49 2.17
N GLU A 95 -5.38 1.74 1.19
CA GLU A 95 -5.12 3.08 0.69
C GLU A 95 -6.37 3.68 0.01
N THR A 96 -7.10 2.89 -0.80
CA THR A 96 -8.37 3.33 -1.40
C THR A 96 -9.39 3.69 -0.34
N PHE A 97 -9.56 2.82 0.67
CA PHE A 97 -10.45 3.05 1.80
C PHE A 97 -10.09 4.33 2.57
N ARG A 98 -8.83 4.52 2.92
CA ARG A 98 -8.36 5.73 3.60
C ARG A 98 -8.56 6.98 2.74
N SER A 99 -8.29 6.91 1.44
CA SER A 99 -8.49 8.02 0.51
C SER A 99 -9.97 8.39 0.41
N ALA A 100 -10.88 7.42 0.40
CA ALA A 100 -12.31 7.68 0.42
C ALA A 100 -12.72 8.47 1.68
N PHE A 101 -12.24 8.04 2.85
CA PHE A 101 -12.50 8.78 4.08
C PHE A 101 -11.88 10.19 4.09
N ALA A 102 -10.73 10.37 3.44
CA ALA A 102 -10.10 11.69 3.35
C ALA A 102 -10.92 12.71 2.54
N GLU A 103 -11.82 12.26 1.66
CA GLU A 103 -12.74 13.13 0.91
C GLU A 103 -13.96 13.56 1.76
N LEU A 104 -14.24 12.86 2.88
CA LEU A 104 -15.44 13.11 3.67
C LEU A 104 -15.27 14.28 4.66
N ASP A 105 -16.39 14.87 5.02
CA ASP A 105 -16.49 15.72 6.21
C ASP A 105 -16.42 14.85 7.47
N MET A 106 -15.31 14.92 8.19
CA MET A 106 -15.05 14.06 9.35
C MET A 106 -16.00 14.31 10.51
N GLU A 107 -16.43 15.56 10.71
CA GLU A 107 -17.39 15.89 11.79
C GLU A 107 -18.73 15.18 11.56
N ARG A 108 -19.21 15.16 10.32
CA ARG A 108 -20.42 14.43 9.94
C ARG A 108 -20.29 12.92 10.12
N VAL A 109 -19.14 12.35 9.79
CA VAL A 109 -18.86 10.90 9.95
C VAL A 109 -18.80 10.54 11.44
N VAL A 110 -18.10 11.33 12.26
CA VAL A 110 -17.98 11.11 13.71
C VAL A 110 -19.33 11.21 14.40
N ALA A 111 -20.16 12.19 14.01
CA ALA A 111 -21.52 12.36 14.57
C ALA A 111 -22.43 11.13 14.38
N ARG A 112 -22.15 10.26 13.40
CA ARG A 112 -22.88 9.00 13.18
C ARG A 112 -22.52 7.89 14.17
N ASN A 113 -21.45 8.02 14.95
CA ASN A 113 -21.01 7.04 15.94
C ASN A 113 -20.93 5.60 15.41
N LEU A 114 -20.47 5.41 14.18
CA LEU A 114 -20.40 4.11 13.52
C LEU A 114 -19.43 3.18 14.24
N LEU A 115 -19.85 1.94 14.46
CA LEU A 115 -19.04 0.90 15.10
C LEU A 115 -18.67 -0.19 14.11
N LEU A 116 -17.43 -0.65 14.19
CA LEU A 116 -16.93 -1.85 13.51
C LEU A 116 -16.44 -2.86 14.56
N ARG A 117 -17.12 -4.01 14.65
CA ARG A 117 -16.80 -5.04 15.66
C ARG A 117 -16.79 -4.47 17.10
N GLY A 118 -17.77 -3.64 17.43
CA GLY A 118 -17.87 -3.00 18.74
C GLY A 118 -16.83 -1.93 19.04
N LYS A 119 -16.07 -1.48 18.03
CA LYS A 119 -15.09 -0.40 18.16
C LYS A 119 -15.52 0.80 17.32
N PRO A 120 -15.28 2.03 17.76
CA PRO A 120 -15.54 3.21 16.94
C PRO A 120 -14.80 3.10 15.61
N LEU A 121 -15.51 3.38 14.51
CA LEU A 121 -14.94 3.39 13.18
C LEU A 121 -13.93 4.53 13.01
N ILE A 122 -14.29 5.71 13.53
CA ILE A 122 -13.42 6.88 13.58
C ILE A 122 -13.12 7.22 15.03
N VAL A 123 -11.91 7.63 15.31
CA VAL A 123 -11.49 8.19 16.60
C VAL A 123 -10.72 9.48 16.36
N GLU A 124 -11.02 10.46 17.21
CA GLU A 124 -10.29 11.71 17.28
C GLU A 124 -9.08 11.53 18.22
N ASP A 125 -8.01 12.19 17.91
CA ASP A 125 -6.79 12.29 18.70
C ASP A 125 -6.34 10.99 19.41
N ILE A 126 -5.55 10.19 18.70
CA ILE A 126 -4.89 9.03 19.30
C ILE A 126 -3.53 9.46 19.88
N THR A 127 -3.53 10.04 21.07
CA THR A 127 -2.32 10.33 21.85
C THR A 127 -1.67 9.04 22.40
N ASN A 128 -2.46 7.98 22.58
CA ASN A 128 -2.02 6.72 23.15
C ASN A 128 -1.43 5.78 22.08
N LYS A 129 -0.11 5.51 22.14
CA LYS A 129 0.60 4.57 21.24
C LYS A 129 -0.08 3.20 21.12
N ARG A 130 -0.74 2.70 22.18
CA ARG A 130 -1.49 1.42 22.16
C ARG A 130 -2.71 1.44 21.23
N LYS A 131 -3.37 2.58 21.01
CA LYS A 131 -4.50 2.69 20.07
C LYS A 131 -4.03 2.65 18.62
N ARG A 132 -2.87 3.24 18.29
CA ARG A 132 -2.25 3.11 16.94
C ARG A 132 -1.96 1.66 16.58
N GLN A 133 -1.53 0.85 17.55
CA GLN A 133 -1.26 -0.60 17.34
C GLN A 133 -2.53 -1.43 17.09
N ARG A 134 -3.72 -0.89 17.38
CA ARG A 134 -5.01 -1.61 17.22
C ARG A 134 -5.62 -1.52 15.82
N GLY A 135 -4.88 -1.08 14.82
CA GLY A 135 -5.31 -1.09 13.42
C GLY A 135 -5.95 0.21 12.95
N TYR A 136 -5.84 1.29 13.70
CA TYR A 136 -6.23 2.63 13.27
C TYR A 136 -5.15 3.27 12.41
N ALA A 137 -5.54 3.91 11.32
CA ALA A 137 -4.68 4.65 10.40
C ALA A 137 -5.13 6.11 10.31
N LEU A 138 -4.16 7.03 10.24
CA LEU A 138 -4.42 8.47 10.08
C LEU A 138 -5.08 8.72 8.72
N ILE A 139 -6.15 9.53 8.72
CA ILE A 139 -6.85 10.00 7.52
C ILE A 139 -6.56 11.47 7.28
N LYS A 140 -6.88 12.29 8.27
CA LYS A 140 -6.65 13.74 8.33
C LYS A 140 -6.02 14.09 9.68
N PRO A 141 -5.41 15.27 9.86
CA PRO A 141 -4.96 15.71 11.17
C PRO A 141 -6.07 15.58 12.22
N GLY A 142 -5.78 14.87 13.31
CA GLY A 142 -6.72 14.60 14.38
C GLY A 142 -7.66 13.40 14.18
N TYR A 143 -7.84 12.86 12.96
CA TYR A 143 -8.79 11.80 12.67
C TYR A 143 -8.14 10.50 12.23
N PHE A 144 -8.54 9.40 12.83
CA PHE A 144 -8.04 8.05 12.56
C PHE A 144 -9.19 7.09 12.26
N VAL A 145 -9.06 6.27 11.21
CA VAL A 145 -10.02 5.24 10.83
C VAL A 145 -9.52 3.85 11.19
N LEU A 146 -10.43 2.96 11.59
CA LEU A 146 -10.13 1.54 11.78
C LEU A 146 -9.93 0.86 10.41
N ALA A 147 -8.68 0.89 9.91
CA ALA A 147 -8.33 0.42 8.57
C ALA A 147 -8.01 -1.08 8.50
N LYS A 148 -7.66 -1.71 9.64
CA LYS A 148 -7.34 -3.15 9.70
C LYS A 148 -8.62 -3.99 9.68
N SER A 149 -9.17 -4.19 8.49
CA SER A 149 -10.38 -4.97 8.22
C SER A 149 -10.25 -5.72 6.89
N SER A 150 -11.09 -6.72 6.66
CA SER A 150 -11.13 -7.43 5.37
C SER A 150 -11.63 -6.52 4.23
N GLY A 151 -11.42 -6.94 2.97
CA GLY A 151 -11.94 -6.21 1.82
C GLY A 151 -13.46 -6.10 1.83
N GLU A 152 -14.14 -7.17 2.22
CA GLU A 152 -15.61 -7.23 2.34
C GLU A 152 -16.14 -6.29 3.44
N GLU A 153 -15.45 -6.22 4.58
CA GLU A 153 -15.81 -5.26 5.63
C GLU A 153 -15.62 -3.82 5.18
N LYS A 154 -14.55 -3.53 4.43
CA LYS A 154 -14.32 -2.19 3.87
C LYS A 154 -15.45 -1.79 2.92
N LEU A 155 -15.87 -2.72 2.04
CA LEU A 155 -17.02 -2.50 1.17
C LEU A 155 -18.28 -2.19 1.97
N ARG A 156 -18.59 -3.02 2.97
CA ARG A 156 -19.77 -2.82 3.80
C ARG A 156 -19.76 -1.48 4.54
N ILE A 157 -18.60 -1.08 5.07
CA ILE A 157 -18.44 0.20 5.76
C ILE A 157 -18.65 1.37 4.80
N LEU A 158 -18.07 1.31 3.61
CA LEU A 158 -18.23 2.35 2.61
C LEU A 158 -19.68 2.46 2.15
N GLY A 159 -20.37 1.32 1.94
CA GLY A 159 -21.81 1.32 1.63
C GLY A 159 -22.66 1.94 2.73
N LEU A 160 -22.40 1.63 4.01
CA LEU A 160 -23.09 2.25 5.13
C LEU A 160 -22.86 3.77 5.20
N ILE A 161 -21.62 4.21 4.94
CA ILE A 161 -21.31 5.65 4.93
C ILE A 161 -21.95 6.35 3.75
N ASP A 162 -21.94 5.70 2.58
CA ASP A 162 -22.61 6.21 1.39
C ASP A 162 -24.10 6.44 1.65
N GLU A 163 -24.78 5.46 2.23
CA GLU A 163 -26.20 5.54 2.61
C GLU A 163 -26.46 6.62 3.67
N GLU A 164 -25.70 6.62 4.76
CA GLU A 164 -25.87 7.54 5.89
C GLU A 164 -25.58 9.00 5.54
N LEU A 165 -24.67 9.25 4.63
CA LEU A 165 -24.28 10.60 4.22
C LEU A 165 -24.87 11.00 2.86
N GLN A 166 -25.57 10.10 2.17
CA GLN A 166 -26.17 10.29 0.83
C GLN A 166 -25.16 10.76 -0.21
N LEU A 167 -24.00 10.06 -0.27
CA LEU A 167 -22.88 10.46 -1.12
C LEU A 167 -23.09 10.08 -2.59
N ASN A 168 -23.95 9.09 -2.85
CA ASN A 168 -24.19 8.50 -4.17
C ASN A 168 -22.91 8.01 -4.84
N TRP A 169 -22.10 7.28 -4.12
CA TRP A 169 -20.89 6.64 -4.61
C TRP A 169 -21.22 5.33 -5.34
N ASP A 170 -20.54 5.09 -6.46
CA ASP A 170 -20.54 3.77 -7.11
C ASP A 170 -19.32 2.99 -6.62
N ILE A 171 -19.55 2.04 -5.69
CA ILE A 171 -18.51 1.28 -5.00
C ILE A 171 -18.43 -0.12 -5.60
N ILE A 172 -17.36 -0.39 -6.33
CA ILE A 172 -17.14 -1.68 -7.02
C ILE A 172 -15.85 -2.36 -6.59
N THR A 173 -15.80 -3.68 -6.76
CA THR A 173 -14.56 -4.48 -6.68
C THR A 173 -14.24 -5.03 -8.05
N LEU A 174 -13.04 -4.73 -8.52
CA LEU A 174 -12.50 -5.23 -9.77
C LEU A 174 -11.84 -6.60 -9.57
#